data_ba404ee4a51f6359493dcfe3c0b9d793
#
_entry.id   ba404ee4a51f6359493dcfe3c0b9d793
#
_cell.length_a   1.000
_cell.length_b   1.000
_cell.length_c   1.000
_cell.angle_alpha   90.00
_cell.angle_beta   90.00
_cell.angle_gamma   90.00
#
_symmetry.space_group_name_H-M   'P 1'
#
loop_
_entity.id
_entity.type
_entity.pdbx_description
1 polymer ?
#
loop_
_entity_poly.entity_id
_entity_poly.type
_entity_poly.pdbx_seq_one_letter_code
_entity_poly.pdbx_strand_id
1 'polypeptide(L)'
;MDAASRFAQLRVAEALTPKRLYAVDARLTPSSPVTDAAELTSLATAAVEAGRGHVLDASHVIFPNGAITLVLILAESHLSIHTWPEESLIAIDLFS
;
A
#
# COMPACT_ATOMS: atom_id res chain seq x y z
N MET A 1 18.30 13.26 -8.57
CA MET A 1 17.05 13.96 -8.16
C MET A 1 16.63 13.39 -6.81
N ASP A 2 16.35 14.24 -5.83
CA ASP A 2 15.88 13.78 -4.53
C ASP A 2 14.39 13.43 -4.58
N ALA A 3 13.89 12.81 -3.49
CA ALA A 3 12.52 12.35 -3.42
C ALA A 3 11.51 13.50 -3.53
N ALA A 4 11.82 14.66 -2.93
CA ALA A 4 10.91 15.81 -2.97
C ALA A 4 10.76 16.38 -4.38
N SER A 5 11.87 16.52 -5.12
CA SER A 5 11.84 16.98 -6.51
C SER A 5 11.11 16.00 -7.41
N ARG A 6 11.37 14.71 -7.24
CA ARG A 6 10.68 13.64 -7.97
C ARG A 6 9.18 13.66 -7.67
N PHE A 7 8.82 13.82 -6.41
CA PHE A 7 7.43 13.92 -5.98
C PHE A 7 6.73 15.09 -6.68
N ALA A 8 7.33 16.27 -6.68
CA ALA A 8 6.75 17.47 -7.30
C ALA A 8 6.48 17.25 -8.79
N GLN A 9 7.43 16.68 -9.52
CA GLN A 9 7.26 16.41 -10.95
C GLN A 9 6.16 15.40 -11.23
N LEU A 10 6.12 14.31 -10.47
CA LEU A 10 5.09 13.29 -10.64
C LEU A 10 3.71 13.81 -10.29
N ARG A 11 3.59 14.65 -9.26
CA ARG A 11 2.29 15.23 -8.89
C ARG A 11 1.76 16.20 -9.93
N VAL A 12 2.61 16.94 -10.60
CA VAL A 12 2.19 17.80 -11.71
C VAL A 12 1.61 16.97 -12.84
N ALA A 13 2.26 15.89 -13.23
CA ALA A 13 1.76 14.97 -14.25
C ALA A 13 0.46 14.31 -13.79
N GLU A 14 0.41 13.86 -12.53
CA GLU A 14 -0.74 13.15 -11.97
C GLU A 14 -1.98 14.03 -11.88
N ALA A 15 -1.81 15.34 -11.69
CA ALA A 15 -2.94 16.27 -11.62
C ALA A 15 -3.75 16.31 -12.92
N LEU A 16 -3.18 15.86 -14.04
CA LEU A 16 -3.84 15.83 -15.33
C LEU A 16 -4.57 14.53 -15.62
N THR A 17 -4.48 13.54 -14.74
CA THR A 17 -5.12 12.23 -14.93
C THR A 17 -6.33 12.07 -14.02
N PRO A 18 -7.37 11.31 -14.46
CA PRO A 18 -8.50 11.00 -13.59
C PRO A 18 -8.04 10.22 -12.37
N LYS A 19 -8.66 10.52 -11.22
CA LYS A 19 -8.38 9.81 -9.97
C LYS A 19 -9.43 8.73 -9.75
N ARG A 20 -9.00 7.59 -9.20
CA ARG A 20 -9.87 6.46 -8.91
C ARG A 20 -9.54 5.90 -7.54
N LEU A 21 -10.57 5.43 -6.86
CA LEU A 21 -10.43 4.70 -5.61
C LEU A 21 -10.80 3.24 -5.86
N TYR A 22 -9.89 2.34 -5.49
CA TYR A 22 -10.12 0.91 -5.50
C TYR A 22 -10.11 0.41 -4.08
N ALA A 23 -11.12 -0.34 -3.70
CA ALA A 23 -11.21 -0.95 -2.37
C ALA A 23 -11.51 -2.44 -2.53
N VAL A 24 -10.73 -3.26 -1.84
CA VAL A 24 -10.85 -4.71 -1.91
C VAL A 24 -10.75 -5.30 -0.51
N ASP A 25 -11.68 -6.18 -0.17
CA ASP A 25 -11.58 -7.05 0.98
C ASP A 25 -11.32 -8.47 0.47
N ALA A 26 -10.38 -9.16 1.10
CA ALA A 26 -10.04 -10.52 0.71
C ALA A 26 -9.84 -11.38 1.96
N ARG A 27 -10.31 -12.63 1.91
CA ARG A 27 -10.00 -13.62 2.92
C ARG A 27 -8.75 -14.36 2.51
N LEU A 28 -7.85 -14.52 3.47
CA LEU A 28 -6.60 -15.25 3.26
C LEU A 28 -6.81 -16.70 3.62
N THR A 29 -6.10 -17.59 2.92
CA THR A 29 -6.06 -18.99 3.32
C THR A 29 -5.15 -19.15 4.53
N PRO A 30 -5.35 -20.20 5.35
CA PRO A 30 -4.44 -20.46 6.47
C PRO A 30 -2.98 -20.64 6.07
N SER A 31 -2.72 -21.01 4.80
CA SER A 31 -1.37 -21.17 4.26
C SER A 31 -0.73 -19.86 3.79
N SER A 32 -1.45 -18.76 3.84
CA SER A 32 -0.96 -17.46 3.41
C SER A 32 -1.11 -16.42 4.52
N PRO A 33 -0.53 -16.66 5.71
CA PRO A 33 -0.64 -15.70 6.80
C PRO A 33 0.16 -14.43 6.47
N VAL A 34 -0.44 -13.28 6.74
CA VAL A 34 0.27 -12.00 6.62
C VAL A 34 0.56 -11.51 8.03
N THR A 35 1.71 -11.94 8.56
CA THR A 35 2.12 -11.66 9.95
C THR A 35 3.40 -10.84 10.04
N ASP A 36 4.07 -10.60 8.92
CA ASP A 36 5.34 -9.89 8.87
C ASP A 36 5.16 -8.59 8.10
N ALA A 37 5.33 -7.46 8.81
CA ALA A 37 5.17 -6.14 8.21
C ALA A 37 6.23 -5.85 7.14
N ALA A 38 7.46 -6.32 7.31
CA ALA A 38 8.52 -6.13 6.32
C ALA A 38 8.20 -6.88 5.02
N GLU A 39 7.73 -8.12 5.13
CA GLU A 39 7.32 -8.90 3.97
C GLU A 39 6.12 -8.27 3.27
N LEU A 40 5.12 -7.84 4.03
CA LEU A 40 3.94 -7.18 3.48
C LEU A 40 4.34 -5.90 2.74
N THR A 41 5.22 -5.11 3.32
CA THR A 41 5.73 -3.88 2.69
C THR A 41 6.45 -4.19 1.38
N SER A 42 7.29 -5.22 1.37
CA SER A 42 8.01 -5.62 0.15
C SER A 42 7.07 -6.08 -0.94
N LEU A 43 6.08 -6.90 -0.60
CA LEU A 43 5.10 -7.40 -1.56
C LEU A 43 4.24 -6.26 -2.12
N ALA A 44 3.78 -5.36 -1.26
CA ALA A 44 2.98 -4.22 -1.67
C ALA A 44 3.77 -3.27 -2.57
N THR A 45 5.02 -3.00 -2.21
CA THR A 45 5.91 -2.16 -3.01
C THR A 45 6.14 -2.77 -4.40
N ALA A 46 6.43 -4.07 -4.46
CA ALA A 46 6.61 -4.76 -5.73
C ALA A 46 5.35 -4.72 -6.60
N ALA A 47 4.19 -4.89 -6.00
CA ALA A 47 2.92 -4.84 -6.71
C ALA A 47 2.65 -3.45 -7.29
N VAL A 48 2.89 -2.40 -6.51
CA VAL A 48 2.72 -1.01 -6.97
C VAL A 48 3.67 -0.71 -8.12
N GLU A 49 4.93 -1.11 -8.00
CA GLU A 49 5.93 -0.87 -9.04
C GLU A 49 5.63 -1.65 -10.31
N ALA A 50 5.12 -2.88 -10.19
CA ALA A 50 4.67 -3.67 -11.35
C ALA A 50 3.52 -2.98 -12.09
N GLY A 51 2.66 -2.25 -11.37
CA GLY A 51 1.60 -1.43 -11.95
C GLY A 51 2.05 -0.04 -12.37
N ARG A 52 3.36 0.21 -12.39
CA ARG A 52 3.98 1.49 -12.76
C ARG A 52 3.69 2.63 -11.78
N GLY A 53 3.33 2.30 -10.54
CA GLY A 53 3.25 3.29 -9.47
C GLY A 53 4.63 3.60 -8.92
N HIS A 54 4.73 4.67 -8.14
CA HIS A 54 5.99 5.14 -7.58
C HIS A 54 5.85 5.26 -6.08
N VAL A 55 6.50 4.36 -5.35
CA VAL A 55 6.50 4.37 -3.89
C VAL A 55 7.53 5.38 -3.40
N LEU A 56 7.09 6.33 -2.59
CA LEU A 56 7.94 7.38 -2.04
C LEU A 56 8.30 7.09 -0.58
N ASP A 57 7.39 6.49 0.17
CA ASP A 57 7.59 6.20 1.58
C ASP A 57 6.64 5.09 2.02
N ALA A 58 6.95 4.47 3.15
CA ALA A 58 6.13 3.43 3.75
C ALA A 58 6.10 3.63 5.26
N SER A 59 4.94 3.43 5.86
CA SER A 59 4.76 3.50 7.30
C SER A 59 3.82 2.38 7.75
N HIS A 60 4.07 1.82 8.92
CA HIS A 60 3.21 0.76 9.43
C HIS A 60 3.09 0.81 10.95
N VAL A 61 2.02 0.19 11.44
CA VAL A 61 1.79 -0.07 12.86
C VAL A 61 1.46 -1.54 13.01
N ILE A 62 2.03 -2.18 14.00
CA ILE A 62 1.70 -3.55 14.39
C ILE A 62 0.96 -3.48 15.72
N PHE A 63 -0.26 -4.02 15.74
CA PHE A 63 -1.09 -4.05 16.94
C PHE A 63 -0.75 -5.27 17.81
N PRO A 64 -1.14 -5.26 19.10
CA PRO A 64 -0.77 -6.36 20.02
C PRO A 64 -1.24 -7.75 19.57
N ASN A 65 -2.34 -7.84 18.81
CA ASN A 65 -2.84 -9.11 18.28
C ASN A 65 -2.16 -9.54 16.98
N GLY A 66 -1.14 -8.80 16.53
CA GLY A 66 -0.45 -9.07 15.28
C GLY A 66 -1.07 -8.43 14.04
N ALA A 67 -2.19 -7.73 14.19
CA ALA A 67 -2.78 -6.97 13.09
C ALA A 67 -1.81 -5.89 12.61
N ILE A 68 -1.84 -5.62 11.31
CA ILE A 68 -0.94 -4.64 10.68
C ILE A 68 -1.79 -3.60 9.96
N THR A 69 -1.44 -2.35 10.13
CA THR A 69 -1.86 -1.27 9.22
C THR A 69 -0.62 -0.77 8.52
N LEU A 70 -0.62 -0.84 7.20
CA LEU A 70 0.47 -0.40 6.35
C LEU A 70 -0.05 0.68 5.40
N VAL A 71 0.71 1.76 5.24
CA VAL A 71 0.42 2.78 4.24
C VAL A 71 1.65 3.00 3.39
N LEU A 72 1.49 2.91 2.08
CA LEU A 72 2.49 3.34 1.11
C LEU A 72 2.09 4.71 0.58
N ILE A 73 3.00 5.65 0.70
CA ILE A 73 2.82 6.97 0.11
C ILE A 73 3.35 6.88 -1.31
N LEU A 74 2.48 7.16 -2.26
CA LEU A 74 2.78 7.08 -3.68
C LEU A 74 2.84 8.49 -4.27
N ALA A 75 3.62 8.66 -5.33
CA ALA A 75 3.55 9.89 -6.12
C ALA A 75 2.14 10.11 -6.65
N GLU A 76 1.42 9.04 -6.95
CA GLU A 76 0.05 9.06 -7.45
C GLU A 76 -0.99 9.30 -6.37
N SER A 77 -0.78 8.86 -5.14
CA SER A 77 -1.54 9.14 -3.92
C SER A 77 -1.14 8.18 -2.80
N HIS A 78 -1.87 7.08 -2.58
CA HIS A 78 -1.53 6.14 -1.52
C HIS A 78 -2.13 4.76 -1.76
N LEU A 79 -1.54 3.78 -1.08
CA LEU A 79 -2.11 2.45 -0.90
C LEU A 79 -2.13 2.16 0.58
N SER A 80 -3.24 1.69 1.12
CA SER A 80 -3.30 1.24 2.50
C SER A 80 -3.73 -0.21 2.59
N ILE A 81 -3.19 -0.93 3.57
CA ILE A 81 -3.50 -2.33 3.83
C ILE A 81 -3.75 -2.49 5.32
N HIS A 82 -4.85 -3.15 5.67
CA HIS A 82 -5.22 -3.48 7.03
C HIS A 82 -5.42 -4.99 7.13
N THR A 83 -4.87 -5.62 8.17
CA THR A 83 -5.05 -7.04 8.40
C THR A 83 -5.84 -7.30 9.67
N TRP A 84 -6.67 -8.33 9.64
CA TRP A 84 -7.39 -8.89 10.80
C TRP A 84 -7.03 -10.35 10.89
N PRO A 85 -5.93 -10.71 11.62
CA PRO A 85 -5.45 -12.10 11.66
C PRO A 85 -6.49 -13.09 12.19
N GLU A 86 -7.31 -12.66 13.17
CA GLU A 86 -8.34 -13.49 13.77
C GLU A 86 -9.47 -13.86 12.80
N GLU A 87 -9.61 -13.09 11.73
CA GLU A 87 -10.64 -13.32 10.70
C GLU A 87 -10.04 -13.77 9.38
N SER A 88 -8.71 -13.91 9.30
CA SER A 88 -8.00 -14.17 8.05
C SER A 88 -8.40 -13.20 6.95
N LEU A 89 -8.58 -11.94 7.32
CA LEU A 89 -9.09 -10.89 6.46
C LEU A 89 -8.02 -9.84 6.20
N ILE A 90 -7.96 -9.38 4.97
CA ILE A 90 -7.15 -8.23 4.57
C ILE A 90 -8.04 -7.26 3.81
N ALA A 91 -7.90 -5.98 4.11
CA ALA A 91 -8.56 -4.92 3.37
C ALA A 91 -7.50 -4.01 2.74
N ILE A 92 -7.69 -3.70 1.48
CA ILE A 92 -6.74 -2.89 0.71
C ILE A 92 -7.51 -1.76 0.07
N ASP A 93 -7.00 -0.54 0.17
CA ASP A 93 -7.46 0.55 -0.68
C ASP A 93 -6.29 1.17 -1.44
N LEU A 94 -6.57 1.55 -2.66
CA LEU A 94 -5.63 2.22 -3.54
C LEU A 94 -6.33 3.43 -4.14
N PHE A 95 -5.77 4.58 -3.90
CA PHE A 95 -6.21 5.83 -4.52
C PHE A 95 -5.15 6.27 -5.52
N SER A 96 -5.56 6.40 -6.76
CA SER A 96 -4.61 6.70 -7.84
C SER A 96 -5.25 7.49 -8.97
#